data_7ab0be68c96bc7372d1f4976b7800bcc
#
_entry.id   7ab0be68c96bc7372d1f4976b7800bcc
#
_cell.length_a   1.000
_cell.length_b   1.000
_cell.length_c   1.000
_cell.angle_alpha   90.00
_cell.angle_beta   90.00
_cell.angle_gamma   90.00
#
_symmetry.space_group_name_H-M   'P 1'
#
loop_
_entity.id
_entity.type
_entity.pdbx_description
1 polymer ?
#
loop_
_entity_poly.entity_id
_entity_poly.type
_entity_poly.pdbx_seq_one_letter_code
_entity_poly.pdbx_strand_id
1 'polypeptide(L)'
;MTARRPAFTLIELLIVIVGMTILAGILVPQVEGTLRDANESAMLTNLYELTGAVERYKMEHNGRAPDVINDTLPQLVRKTDASGQMGSGPGFRYGPYLVNAIPPNPLNGSARVKEVTVVPPPNPELEKGWLYYPITGQIWAGEKR
;
A
#
# COMPACT_ATOMS: atom_id res chain seq x y z
N MET A 1 -22.60 -12.12 -61.28
CA MET A 1 -23.43 -11.42 -60.28
C MET A 1 -22.49 -10.84 -59.21
N THR A 2 -22.20 -9.55 -59.29
CA THR A 2 -21.35 -8.84 -58.29
C THR A 2 -22.25 -8.39 -57.14
N ALA A 3 -22.11 -9.04 -55.96
CA ALA A 3 -22.80 -8.64 -54.75
C ALA A 3 -22.30 -7.23 -54.35
N ARG A 4 -23.16 -6.24 -54.35
CA ARG A 4 -22.85 -4.90 -53.75
C ARG A 4 -22.68 -5.04 -52.26
N ARG A 5 -21.50 -4.78 -51.75
CA ARG A 5 -21.26 -4.66 -50.32
C ARG A 5 -21.93 -3.37 -49.81
N PRO A 6 -22.74 -3.43 -48.77
CA PRO A 6 -23.32 -2.22 -48.17
C PRO A 6 -22.14 -1.32 -47.67
N ALA A 7 -22.14 -0.09 -48.12
CA ALA A 7 -21.20 0.94 -47.64
C ALA A 7 -21.83 1.60 -46.41
N PHE A 8 -21.04 1.78 -45.36
CA PHE A 8 -21.44 2.51 -44.16
C PHE A 8 -21.68 3.98 -44.49
N THR A 9 -22.78 4.51 -43.98
CA THR A 9 -23.08 5.94 -44.12
C THR A 9 -22.33 6.77 -43.06
N LEU A 10 -22.02 8.01 -43.42
CA LEU A 10 -21.34 8.93 -42.50
C LEU A 10 -22.20 9.19 -41.23
N ILE A 11 -23.52 9.20 -41.38
CA ILE A 11 -24.45 9.39 -40.27
C ILE A 11 -24.47 8.20 -39.29
N GLU A 12 -24.35 6.97 -39.80
CA GLU A 12 -24.24 5.79 -38.92
C GLU A 12 -22.99 5.84 -38.04
N LEU A 13 -21.87 6.25 -38.61
CA LEU A 13 -20.65 6.44 -37.84
C LEU A 13 -20.81 7.57 -36.81
N LEU A 14 -21.44 8.67 -37.18
CA LEU A 14 -21.65 9.83 -36.31
C LEU A 14 -22.51 9.46 -35.09
N ILE A 15 -23.60 8.72 -35.30
CA ILE A 15 -24.49 8.29 -34.21
C ILE A 15 -23.75 7.37 -33.25
N VAL A 16 -22.90 6.48 -33.74
CA VAL A 16 -22.10 5.58 -32.90
C VAL A 16 -21.10 6.35 -32.03
N ILE A 17 -20.34 7.27 -32.60
CA ILE A 17 -19.36 8.04 -31.79
C ILE A 17 -20.04 8.97 -30.79
N VAL A 18 -21.18 9.56 -31.12
CA VAL A 18 -21.96 10.37 -30.17
C VAL A 18 -22.48 9.49 -29.03
N GLY A 19 -23.03 8.30 -29.33
CA GLY A 19 -23.47 7.34 -28.31
C GLY A 19 -22.33 6.90 -27.39
N MET A 20 -21.14 6.61 -27.95
CA MET A 20 -19.95 6.26 -27.15
C MET A 20 -19.47 7.39 -26.23
N THR A 21 -19.51 8.64 -26.70
CA THR A 21 -19.08 9.81 -25.89
C THR A 21 -20.04 10.04 -24.71
N ILE A 22 -21.34 9.88 -24.89
CA ILE A 22 -22.31 10.00 -23.78
C ILE A 22 -22.09 8.91 -22.74
N LEU A 23 -21.92 7.65 -23.18
CA LEU A 23 -21.65 6.52 -22.28
C LEU A 23 -20.32 6.70 -21.53
N ALA A 24 -19.28 7.12 -22.20
CA ALA A 24 -17.98 7.39 -21.59
C ALA A 24 -18.07 8.48 -20.49
N GLY A 25 -18.85 9.55 -20.73
CA GLY A 25 -19.04 10.64 -19.78
C GLY A 25 -19.69 10.23 -18.47
N ILE A 26 -20.50 9.16 -18.47
CA ILE A 26 -21.17 8.63 -17.27
C ILE A 26 -20.28 7.63 -16.53
N LEU A 27 -19.53 6.79 -17.24
CA LEU A 27 -18.78 5.68 -16.64
C LEU A 27 -17.48 6.12 -15.97
N VAL A 28 -16.77 7.09 -16.55
CA VAL A 28 -15.44 7.52 -16.05
C VAL A 28 -15.47 7.97 -14.58
N PRO A 29 -16.37 8.89 -14.13
CA PRO A 29 -16.37 9.34 -12.74
C PRO A 29 -16.73 8.24 -11.74
N GLN A 30 -17.53 7.24 -12.12
CA GLN A 30 -17.88 6.13 -11.24
C GLN A 30 -16.69 5.19 -11.00
N VAL A 31 -15.86 4.95 -12.02
CA VAL A 31 -14.66 4.10 -11.90
C VAL A 31 -13.63 4.74 -10.99
N GLU A 32 -13.42 6.05 -11.07
CA GLU A 32 -12.47 6.76 -10.19
C GLU A 32 -12.85 6.68 -8.71
N GLY A 33 -14.13 6.84 -8.37
CA GLY A 33 -14.63 6.66 -7.02
C GLY A 33 -14.38 5.26 -6.48
N THR A 34 -14.73 4.24 -7.25
CA THR A 34 -14.56 2.82 -6.85
C THR A 34 -13.07 2.46 -6.66
N LEU A 35 -12.18 2.96 -7.51
CA LEU A 35 -10.73 2.72 -7.37
C LEU A 35 -10.17 3.38 -6.11
N ARG A 36 -10.65 4.55 -5.77
CA ARG A 36 -10.25 5.25 -4.54
C ARG A 36 -10.64 4.44 -3.31
N ASP A 37 -11.90 4.02 -3.22
CA ASP A 37 -12.43 3.23 -2.11
C ASP A 37 -11.69 1.89 -1.98
N ALA A 38 -11.36 1.24 -3.10
CA ALA A 38 -10.58 0.02 -3.13
C ALA A 38 -9.15 0.24 -2.59
N ASN A 39 -8.49 1.33 -2.98
CA ASN A 39 -7.15 1.67 -2.49
C ASN A 39 -7.16 2.01 -0.99
N GLU A 40 -8.17 2.71 -0.49
CA GLU A 40 -8.33 3.00 0.94
C GLU A 40 -8.55 1.72 1.75
N SER A 41 -9.38 0.79 1.27
CA SER A 41 -9.61 -0.51 1.90
C SER A 41 -8.33 -1.37 1.90
N ALA A 42 -7.58 -1.40 0.80
CA ALA A 42 -6.32 -2.10 0.70
C ALA A 42 -5.25 -1.48 1.61
N MET A 43 -5.21 -0.15 1.73
CA MET A 43 -4.32 0.56 2.65
C MET A 43 -4.59 0.16 4.10
N LEU A 44 -5.85 0.12 4.52
CA LEU A 44 -6.21 -0.33 5.87
C LEU A 44 -5.79 -1.77 6.11
N THR A 45 -5.98 -2.67 5.14
CA THR A 45 -5.54 -4.07 5.23
C THR A 45 -4.03 -4.17 5.44
N ASN A 46 -3.24 -3.45 4.64
CA ASN A 46 -1.79 -3.42 4.77
C ASN A 46 -1.34 -2.80 6.11
N LEU A 47 -2.04 -1.76 6.58
CA LEU A 47 -1.78 -1.14 7.88
C LEU A 47 -2.02 -2.12 9.04
N TYR A 48 -3.10 -2.89 9.00
CA TYR A 48 -3.37 -3.93 10.00
C TYR A 48 -2.32 -5.05 9.95
N GLU A 49 -1.89 -5.48 8.78
CA GLU A 49 -0.82 -6.47 8.62
C GLU A 49 0.49 -5.98 9.25
N LEU A 50 0.90 -4.74 8.93
CA LEU A 50 2.09 -4.11 9.49
C LEU A 50 2.00 -3.96 11.01
N THR A 51 0.88 -3.46 11.51
CA THR A 51 0.66 -3.32 12.96
C THR A 51 0.74 -4.67 13.67
N GLY A 52 0.10 -5.70 13.11
CA GLY A 52 0.17 -7.06 13.65
C GLY A 52 1.59 -7.65 13.63
N ALA A 53 2.38 -7.35 12.59
CA ALA A 53 3.77 -7.77 12.51
C ALA A 53 4.65 -7.09 13.57
N VAL A 54 4.47 -5.78 13.78
CA VAL A 54 5.16 -5.02 14.82
C VAL A 54 4.80 -5.54 16.22
N GLU A 55 3.52 -5.80 16.50
CA GLU A 55 3.10 -6.31 17.81
C GLU A 55 3.65 -7.73 18.07
N ARG A 56 3.68 -8.61 17.09
CA ARG A 56 4.33 -9.93 17.22
C ARG A 56 5.82 -9.81 17.50
N TYR A 57 6.52 -8.91 16.78
CA TYR A 57 7.92 -8.62 17.05
C TYR A 57 8.13 -8.18 18.51
N LYS A 58 7.34 -7.22 19.00
CA LYS A 58 7.42 -6.72 20.37
C LYS A 58 7.19 -7.81 21.41
N MET A 59 6.21 -8.70 21.19
CA MET A 59 5.96 -9.83 22.11
C MET A 59 7.17 -10.76 22.25
N GLU A 60 7.94 -10.96 21.18
CA GLU A 60 9.12 -11.83 21.16
C GLU A 60 10.42 -11.13 21.56
N HIS A 61 10.42 -9.79 21.61
CA HIS A 61 11.61 -8.97 21.91
C HIS A 61 11.44 -8.11 23.18
N ASN A 62 10.77 -8.64 24.21
CA ASN A 62 10.59 -7.99 25.50
C ASN A 62 9.97 -6.59 25.43
N GLY A 63 9.00 -6.40 24.53
CA GLY A 63 8.31 -5.12 24.32
C GLY A 63 9.06 -4.09 23.46
N ARG A 64 10.26 -4.42 22.99
CA ARG A 64 11.02 -3.54 22.09
C ARG A 64 10.40 -3.54 20.69
N ALA A 65 10.20 -2.36 20.14
CA ALA A 65 9.74 -2.19 18.76
C ALA A 65 10.92 -2.35 17.77
N PRO A 66 10.67 -2.75 16.50
CA PRO A 66 11.71 -2.83 15.49
C PRO A 66 12.28 -1.46 15.12
N ASP A 67 13.53 -1.41 14.71
CA ASP A 67 14.23 -0.19 14.33
C ASP A 67 14.03 0.16 12.85
N VAL A 68 13.92 1.45 12.53
CA VAL A 68 13.94 1.92 11.13
C VAL A 68 15.38 1.92 10.62
N ILE A 69 15.64 1.17 9.57
CA ILE A 69 16.96 1.09 8.91
C ILE A 69 16.78 1.31 7.42
N ASN A 70 17.39 2.35 6.86
CA ASN A 70 17.26 2.70 5.44
C ASN A 70 15.81 2.84 4.97
N ASP A 71 15.01 3.59 5.71
CA ASP A 71 13.57 3.83 5.43
C ASP A 71 12.73 2.54 5.34
N THR A 72 13.09 1.50 6.09
CA THR A 72 12.34 0.23 6.17
C THR A 72 12.43 -0.39 7.57
N LEU A 73 11.68 -1.46 7.81
CA LEU A 73 11.70 -2.26 9.04
C LEU A 73 12.22 -3.68 8.72
N PRO A 74 13.53 -3.86 8.48
CA PRO A 74 14.07 -5.11 7.97
C PRO A 74 13.95 -6.26 8.98
N GLN A 75 13.82 -5.97 10.27
CA GLN A 75 13.59 -6.98 11.33
C GLN A 75 12.23 -7.66 11.21
N LEU A 76 11.27 -7.06 10.51
CA LEU A 76 9.97 -7.69 10.23
C LEU A 76 10.02 -8.73 9.11
N VAL A 77 11.00 -8.63 8.21
CA VAL A 77 11.13 -9.51 7.03
C VAL A 77 12.31 -10.47 7.11
N ARG A 78 13.10 -10.37 8.17
CA ARG A 78 14.26 -11.24 8.42
C ARG A 78 14.15 -11.93 9.77
N LYS A 79 14.89 -13.04 9.92
CA LYS A 79 15.05 -13.66 11.22
C LYS A 79 15.92 -12.81 12.13
N THR A 80 15.57 -12.80 13.42
CA THR A 80 16.28 -12.08 14.48
C THR A 80 16.60 -12.96 15.66
N ASP A 81 17.55 -12.55 16.47
CA ASP A 81 17.80 -13.10 17.82
C ASP A 81 16.98 -12.34 18.88
N ALA A 82 17.11 -12.71 20.14
CA ALA A 82 16.42 -12.07 21.27
C ALA A 82 16.78 -10.57 21.45
N SER A 83 17.91 -10.12 20.93
CA SER A 83 18.34 -8.72 20.99
C SER A 83 17.83 -7.88 19.83
N GLY A 84 17.19 -8.51 18.82
CA GLY A 84 16.72 -7.88 17.60
C GLY A 84 17.79 -7.81 16.50
N GLN A 85 18.96 -8.45 16.66
CA GLN A 85 19.94 -8.55 15.60
C GLN A 85 19.45 -9.49 14.49
N MET A 86 19.66 -9.09 13.26
CA MET A 86 19.28 -9.89 12.09
C MET A 86 20.37 -10.85 11.70
N GLY A 87 20.00 -12.10 11.35
CA GLY A 87 20.95 -13.08 10.91
C GLY A 87 20.32 -14.42 10.52
N SER A 88 21.16 -15.47 10.47
CA SER A 88 20.76 -16.82 10.14
C SER A 88 21.45 -17.84 11.06
N GLY A 89 20.83 -19.01 11.24
CA GLY A 89 21.35 -20.09 12.06
C GLY A 89 20.59 -20.27 13.40
N PRO A 90 21.08 -21.14 14.30
CA PRO A 90 20.32 -21.58 15.48
C PRO A 90 20.01 -20.48 16.51
N GLY A 91 20.79 -19.37 16.50
CA GLY A 91 20.58 -18.23 17.41
C GLY A 91 19.44 -17.27 16.95
N PHE A 92 19.08 -17.33 15.67
CA PHE A 92 18.07 -16.43 15.07
C PHE A 92 16.73 -17.16 14.96
N ARG A 93 15.96 -17.17 16.06
CA ARG A 93 14.76 -18.00 16.23
C ARG A 93 13.46 -17.26 15.94
N TYR A 94 13.50 -15.92 15.96
CA TYR A 94 12.31 -15.06 15.83
C TYR A 94 12.11 -14.58 14.41
N GLY A 95 10.84 -14.40 13.99
CA GLY A 95 10.50 -13.94 12.64
C GLY A 95 10.76 -14.99 11.53
N PRO A 96 10.64 -14.61 10.25
CA PRO A 96 10.08 -13.31 9.80
C PRO A 96 8.60 -13.15 10.17
N TYR A 97 8.16 -11.91 10.37
CA TYR A 97 6.77 -11.56 10.74
C TYR A 97 5.94 -11.17 9.51
N LEU A 98 6.60 -10.77 8.43
CA LEU A 98 6.06 -10.53 7.10
C LEU A 98 6.68 -11.52 6.11
N VAL A 99 5.88 -12.00 5.16
CA VAL A 99 6.30 -13.09 4.25
C VAL A 99 7.38 -12.63 3.26
N ASN A 100 7.27 -11.45 2.68
CA ASN A 100 8.17 -11.01 1.60
C ASN A 100 8.88 -9.68 1.93
N ALA A 101 8.12 -8.60 2.05
CA ALA A 101 8.63 -7.24 2.24
C ALA A 101 7.59 -6.39 2.97
N ILE A 102 7.97 -5.16 3.32
CA ILE A 102 7.01 -4.16 3.75
C ILE A 102 6.02 -3.91 2.60
N PRO A 103 4.70 -4.08 2.79
CA PRO A 103 3.74 -3.84 1.74
C PRO A 103 3.72 -2.36 1.35
N PRO A 104 3.58 -2.04 0.06
CA PRO A 104 3.43 -0.66 -0.36
C PRO A 104 2.10 -0.07 0.14
N ASN A 105 2.11 1.22 0.43
CA ASN A 105 0.88 1.97 0.70
C ASN A 105 0.10 2.17 -0.61
N PRO A 106 -1.10 1.60 -0.77
CA PRO A 106 -1.85 1.66 -2.03
C PRO A 106 -2.26 3.07 -2.46
N LEU A 107 -2.30 4.04 -1.53
CA LEU A 107 -2.62 5.43 -1.84
C LEU A 107 -1.54 6.13 -2.66
N ASN A 108 -0.28 5.66 -2.56
CA ASN A 108 0.85 6.34 -3.19
C ASN A 108 1.96 5.40 -3.72
N GLY A 109 1.76 4.08 -3.62
CA GLY A 109 2.69 3.07 -4.13
C GLY A 109 4.02 2.94 -3.39
N SER A 110 4.21 3.67 -2.29
CA SER A 110 5.49 3.68 -1.54
C SER A 110 5.47 2.68 -0.38
N ALA A 111 6.52 1.87 -0.27
CA ALA A 111 6.77 0.99 0.87
C ALA A 111 7.74 1.59 1.90
N ARG A 112 8.14 2.86 1.74
CA ARG A 112 9.07 3.53 2.66
C ARG A 112 8.45 3.70 4.03
N VAL A 113 9.27 3.53 5.06
CA VAL A 113 8.90 3.76 6.45
C VAL A 113 9.68 4.97 6.96
N LYS A 114 8.98 6.06 7.24
CA LYS A 114 9.57 7.27 7.81
C LYS A 114 9.39 7.27 9.31
N GLU A 115 10.48 7.43 10.03
CA GLU A 115 10.43 7.62 11.48
C GLU A 115 9.81 8.97 11.84
N VAL A 116 8.93 8.95 12.84
CA VAL A 116 8.33 10.16 13.43
C VAL A 116 8.67 10.26 14.91
N THR A 117 8.77 11.48 15.41
CA THR A 117 9.18 11.77 16.80
C THR A 117 8.00 12.26 17.65
N VAL A 118 6.85 12.53 17.03
CA VAL A 118 5.63 13.05 17.68
C VAL A 118 4.43 12.17 17.33
N VAL A 119 3.55 11.93 18.30
CA VAL A 119 2.36 11.09 18.18
C VAL A 119 1.11 11.88 18.60
N PRO A 120 0.05 11.97 17.77
CA PRO A 120 0.00 11.51 16.37
C PRO A 120 0.95 12.31 15.47
N PRO A 121 1.39 11.74 14.33
CA PRO A 121 2.29 12.47 13.43
C PRO A 121 1.58 13.71 12.87
N PRO A 122 2.23 14.88 12.89
CA PRO A 122 1.69 16.07 12.25
C PRO A 122 1.77 15.91 10.73
N ASN A 123 0.76 16.35 10.01
CA ASN A 123 0.72 16.42 8.54
C ASN A 123 1.03 15.10 7.81
N PRO A 124 0.33 13.98 8.10
CA PRO A 124 0.52 12.71 7.39
C PRO A 124 0.21 12.84 5.89
N GLU A 125 -0.59 13.84 5.50
CA GLU A 125 -0.92 14.17 4.12
C GLU A 125 0.29 14.64 3.28
N LEU A 126 1.38 15.03 3.89
CA LEU A 126 2.61 15.45 3.22
C LEU A 126 3.60 14.31 2.98
N GLU A 127 3.34 13.13 3.54
CA GLU A 127 4.26 12.01 3.54
C GLU A 127 3.77 10.84 2.67
N LYS A 128 4.72 10.14 2.03
CA LYS A 128 4.45 8.90 1.28
C LYS A 128 4.89 7.68 2.08
N GLY A 129 4.22 6.55 1.83
CA GLY A 129 4.52 5.27 2.48
C GLY A 129 3.92 5.19 3.86
N TRP A 130 4.71 4.82 4.85
CA TRP A 130 4.30 4.57 6.22
C TRP A 130 5.05 5.50 7.19
N LEU A 131 4.36 5.97 8.20
CA LEU A 131 4.92 6.75 9.31
C LEU A 131 5.03 5.82 10.51
N TYR A 132 6.15 5.85 11.22
CA TYR A 132 6.43 4.90 12.28
C TYR A 132 7.05 5.59 13.50
N TYR A 133 6.53 5.29 14.67
CA TYR A 133 7.06 5.79 15.94
C TYR A 133 7.78 4.65 16.69
N PRO A 134 9.13 4.65 16.76
CA PRO A 134 9.90 3.51 17.24
C PRO A 134 9.77 3.25 18.74
N ILE A 135 9.38 4.24 19.54
CA ILE A 135 9.26 4.07 20.99
C ILE A 135 8.10 3.13 21.34
N THR A 136 6.95 3.25 20.64
CA THR A 136 5.77 2.42 20.92
C THR A 136 5.50 1.37 19.84
N GLY A 137 6.10 1.52 18.66
CA GLY A 137 5.82 0.68 17.50
C GLY A 137 4.55 1.07 16.75
N GLN A 138 3.97 2.22 17.03
CA GLN A 138 2.79 2.70 16.31
C GLN A 138 3.13 3.06 14.86
N ILE A 139 2.20 2.75 13.96
CA ILE A 139 2.36 2.98 12.52
C ILE A 139 1.10 3.63 11.93
N TRP A 140 1.30 4.50 10.96
CA TRP A 140 0.24 5.20 10.22
C TRP A 140 0.52 5.22 8.74
N ALA A 141 -0.50 5.37 7.95
CA ALA A 141 -0.36 5.61 6.51
C ALA A 141 0.01 7.07 6.22
N GLY A 142 0.99 7.26 5.35
CA GLY A 142 1.20 8.57 4.73
C GLY A 142 0.18 8.78 3.61
N GLU A 143 -0.42 9.97 3.53
CA GLU A 143 -1.52 10.25 2.61
C GLU A 143 -1.11 11.01 1.35
N LYS A 144 0.16 11.43 1.25
CA LYS A 144 0.68 12.12 0.07
C LYS A 144 0.56 11.23 -1.17
N ARG A 145 -0.13 11.72 -2.17
CA ARG A 145 -0.34 11.07 -3.47
C ARG A 145 0.76 11.40 -4.46
#